data_22ae64ad87c79c74c9c47d9771cd3111
#
_entry.id   22ae64ad87c79c74c9c47d9771cd3111
#
_cell.length_a   1.000
_cell.length_b   1.000
_cell.length_c   1.000
_cell.angle_alpha   90.00
_cell.angle_beta   90.00
_cell.angle_gamma   90.00
#
_symmetry.space_group_name_H-M   'P 1'
#
loop_
_entity.id
_entity.type
_entity.pdbx_description
1 polymer ?
#
loop_
_entity_poly.entity_id
_entity_poly.type
_entity_poly.pdbx_seq_one_letter_code
_entity_poly.pdbx_strand_id
1 'polypeptide(L)'
;MLHSFLQTGLFLVLILAGNFLSGCVTTDTPSTRFYILNPIDSGASLVSKTNRKDSLSVEVASIRLPQYLERPQIVTRSSGNQLKLAEFHQWGGNLRKNMMRVLANNFSQLL
;
A
#
# COMPACT_ATOMS: atom_id res chain seq x y z
N MET A 1 -57.69 -34.97 6.19
CA MET A 1 -56.31 -35.38 6.61
C MET A 1 -55.26 -35.06 5.54
N LEU A 2 -55.47 -35.33 4.26
CA LEU A 2 -54.47 -35.10 3.22
C LEU A 2 -54.10 -33.63 3.03
N HIS A 3 -55.06 -32.68 3.10
CA HIS A 3 -54.79 -31.24 3.03
C HIS A 3 -53.90 -30.69 4.17
N SER A 4 -54.06 -31.26 5.35
CA SER A 4 -53.28 -30.84 6.51
C SER A 4 -51.80 -31.22 6.38
N PHE A 5 -51.53 -32.42 5.82
CA PHE A 5 -50.15 -32.85 5.55
C PHE A 5 -49.49 -32.06 4.42
N LEU A 6 -50.25 -31.64 3.42
CA LEU A 6 -49.74 -30.84 2.31
C LEU A 6 -49.40 -29.41 2.77
N GLN A 7 -50.21 -28.81 3.64
CA GLN A 7 -49.95 -27.48 4.22
C GLN A 7 -48.72 -27.48 5.14
N THR A 8 -48.55 -28.48 6.00
CA THR A 8 -47.39 -28.59 6.87
C THR A 8 -46.11 -28.82 6.06
N GLY A 9 -46.16 -29.61 4.98
CA GLY A 9 -45.01 -29.81 4.09
C GLY A 9 -44.58 -28.50 3.38
N LEU A 10 -45.58 -27.73 2.88
CA LEU A 10 -45.31 -26.45 2.22
C LEU A 10 -44.70 -25.42 3.18
N PHE A 11 -45.15 -25.34 4.43
CA PHE A 11 -44.56 -24.47 5.45
C PHE A 11 -43.14 -24.85 5.79
N LEU A 12 -42.82 -26.14 5.90
CA LEU A 12 -41.48 -26.62 6.19
C LEU A 12 -40.49 -26.26 5.05
N VAL A 13 -40.91 -26.39 3.79
CA VAL A 13 -40.10 -26.02 2.63
C VAL A 13 -39.87 -24.51 2.58
N LEU A 14 -40.87 -23.69 2.91
CA LEU A 14 -40.72 -22.23 2.96
C LEU A 14 -39.72 -21.80 4.04
N ILE A 15 -39.74 -22.43 5.22
CA ILE A 15 -38.80 -22.13 6.30
C ILE A 15 -37.38 -22.56 5.92
N LEU A 16 -37.21 -23.70 5.26
CA LEU A 16 -35.90 -24.14 4.77
C LEU A 16 -35.33 -23.19 3.70
N ALA A 17 -36.16 -22.75 2.75
CA ALA A 17 -35.80 -21.83 1.68
C ALA A 17 -35.37 -20.45 2.23
N GLY A 18 -35.99 -19.98 3.31
CA GLY A 18 -35.67 -18.70 3.97
C GLY A 18 -34.28 -18.64 4.58
N ASN A 19 -33.69 -19.78 4.99
CA ASN A 19 -32.37 -19.83 5.59
C ASN A 19 -31.21 -19.73 4.57
N PHE A 20 -31.47 -19.95 3.27
CA PHE A 20 -30.43 -19.83 2.24
C PHE A 20 -30.17 -18.40 1.76
N LEU A 21 -31.00 -17.41 2.14
CA LEU A 21 -30.84 -16.01 1.71
C LEU A 21 -29.97 -15.14 2.66
N SER A 22 -29.51 -15.67 3.77
CA SER A 22 -28.78 -14.87 4.80
C SER A 22 -27.28 -14.71 4.54
N GLY A 23 -26.79 -14.98 3.34
CA GLY A 23 -25.37 -15.17 3.02
C GLY A 23 -24.55 -13.94 2.58
N CYS A 24 -25.08 -12.72 2.60
CA CYS A 24 -24.28 -11.54 2.21
C CYS A 24 -23.86 -10.72 3.43
N VAL A 25 -22.86 -11.18 4.17
CA VAL A 25 -22.11 -10.31 5.09
C VAL A 25 -21.12 -9.51 4.25
N THR A 26 -21.45 -8.29 3.90
CA THR A 26 -20.50 -7.32 3.34
C THR A 26 -19.52 -6.95 4.46
N THR A 27 -18.37 -7.62 4.50
CA THR A 27 -17.26 -7.17 5.34
C THR A 27 -16.73 -5.87 4.73
N ASP A 28 -16.81 -4.79 5.48
CA ASP A 28 -16.24 -3.49 5.10
C ASP A 28 -14.71 -3.65 4.98
N THR A 29 -14.24 -3.88 3.75
CA THR A 29 -12.83 -4.08 3.46
C THR A 29 -12.16 -2.70 3.46
N PRO A 30 -11.12 -2.46 4.30
CA PRO A 30 -10.44 -1.19 4.34
C PRO A 30 -9.90 -0.81 2.95
N SER A 31 -10.05 0.45 2.56
CA SER A 31 -9.54 0.94 1.29
C SER A 31 -8.00 0.93 1.28
N THR A 32 -7.40 0.49 0.18
CA THR A 32 -5.95 0.53 0.00
C THR A 32 -5.46 1.96 -0.11
N ARG A 33 -4.42 2.30 0.67
CA ARG A 33 -3.74 3.60 0.65
C ARG A 33 -2.43 3.49 -0.09
N PHE A 34 -2.15 4.48 -0.95
CA PHE A 34 -0.93 4.55 -1.75
C PHE A 34 -0.01 5.64 -1.25
N TYR A 35 1.29 5.37 -1.25
CA TYR A 35 2.34 6.26 -0.75
C TYR A 35 3.42 6.47 -1.80
N ILE A 36 3.96 7.68 -1.83
CA ILE A 36 5.13 8.05 -2.64
C ILE A 36 6.17 8.72 -1.75
N LEU A 37 7.43 8.65 -2.16
CA LEU A 37 8.50 9.43 -1.53
C LEU A 37 8.52 10.82 -2.14
N ASN A 38 8.65 11.84 -1.30
CA ASN A 38 8.82 13.23 -1.72
C ASN A 38 10.26 13.67 -1.46
N PRO A 39 10.82 14.56 -2.30
CA PRO A 39 12.06 15.25 -1.99
C PRO A 39 11.92 16.06 -0.70
N ILE A 40 13.06 16.42 -0.11
CA ILE A 40 13.10 17.34 1.04
C ILE A 40 12.55 18.69 0.56
N ASP A 41 11.57 19.23 1.29
CA ASP A 41 11.04 20.57 0.97
C ASP A 41 12.15 21.62 1.17
N SER A 42 12.45 22.34 0.11
CA SER A 42 13.45 23.41 0.08
C SER A 42 13.07 24.62 0.95
N GLY A 43 11.94 24.58 1.65
CA GLY A 43 11.53 25.60 2.62
C GLY A 43 12.52 25.75 3.80
N ALA A 44 13.35 24.73 4.04
CA ALA A 44 14.53 24.81 4.90
C ALA A 44 15.78 24.92 4.04
N SER A 45 15.94 26.01 3.28
CA SER A 45 17.20 26.38 2.63
C SER A 45 18.25 26.66 3.70
N LEU A 46 18.81 25.59 4.27
CA LEU A 46 19.92 25.68 5.22
C LEU A 46 21.28 25.77 4.50
N VAL A 47 21.29 25.70 3.19
CA VAL A 47 22.52 25.90 2.41
C VAL A 47 22.47 27.25 1.77
N SER A 48 23.14 28.22 2.40
CA SER A 48 23.60 29.44 1.73
C SER A 48 24.26 29.00 0.43
N LYS A 49 23.71 29.43 -0.73
CA LYS A 49 24.37 29.25 -2.03
C LYS A 49 25.69 30.02 -1.99
N THR A 50 26.69 29.39 -1.40
CA THR A 50 28.06 29.85 -1.55
C THR A 50 28.38 29.71 -3.02
N ASN A 51 28.75 30.81 -3.68
CA ASN A 51 29.25 30.84 -5.05
C ASN A 51 30.48 29.90 -5.16
N ARG A 52 30.24 28.61 -5.29
CA ARG A 52 31.26 27.63 -5.62
C ARG A 52 31.48 27.69 -7.13
N LYS A 53 32.63 28.21 -7.52
CA LYS A 53 33.09 28.17 -8.91
C LYS A 53 33.29 26.72 -9.43
N ASP A 54 33.39 25.75 -8.53
CA ASP A 54 33.49 24.33 -8.86
C ASP A 54 32.17 23.66 -8.51
N SER A 55 31.27 23.56 -9.50
CA SER A 55 30.03 22.83 -9.38
C SER A 55 30.33 21.33 -9.39
N LEU A 56 30.09 20.66 -8.25
CA LEU A 56 30.16 19.22 -8.17
C LEU A 56 28.93 18.64 -8.89
N SER A 57 29.17 17.80 -9.89
CA SER A 57 28.12 17.05 -10.57
C SER A 57 28.01 15.64 -9.98
N VAL A 58 26.85 15.31 -9.44
CA VAL A 58 26.59 13.99 -8.85
C VAL A 58 25.48 13.29 -9.64
N GLU A 59 25.73 12.06 -10.05
CA GLU A 59 24.76 11.22 -10.72
C GLU A 59 24.40 10.01 -9.85
N VAL A 60 23.10 9.74 -9.72
CA VAL A 60 22.59 8.52 -9.09
C VAL A 60 22.38 7.46 -10.17
N ALA A 61 23.39 6.65 -10.44
CA ALA A 61 23.38 5.66 -11.52
C ALA A 61 22.40 4.50 -11.24
N SER A 62 22.43 3.92 -10.06
CA SER A 62 21.52 2.83 -9.68
C SER A 62 21.41 2.65 -8.17
N ILE A 63 20.27 2.10 -7.73
CA ILE A 63 20.05 1.66 -6.35
C ILE A 63 19.69 0.17 -6.39
N ARG A 64 20.33 -0.63 -5.56
CA ARG A 64 19.98 -2.02 -5.34
C ARG A 64 19.11 -2.12 -4.10
N LEU A 65 17.91 -2.65 -4.26
CA LEU A 65 17.01 -2.98 -3.16
C LEU A 65 17.00 -4.48 -2.92
N PRO A 66 16.88 -4.92 -1.67
CA PRO A 66 16.57 -6.30 -1.36
C PRO A 66 15.26 -6.73 -2.03
N GLN A 67 15.20 -7.95 -2.52
CA GLN A 67 14.03 -8.45 -3.27
C GLN A 67 12.71 -8.34 -2.48
N TYR A 68 12.75 -8.46 -1.18
CA TYR A 68 11.55 -8.33 -0.33
C TYR A 68 10.96 -6.91 -0.31
N LEU A 69 11.71 -5.88 -0.75
CA LEU A 69 11.21 -4.50 -0.92
C LEU A 69 10.73 -4.20 -2.35
N GLU A 70 10.99 -5.09 -3.32
CA GLU A 70 10.58 -4.94 -4.71
C GLU A 70 9.13 -5.40 -4.95
N ARG A 71 8.24 -5.00 -4.05
CA ARG A 71 6.81 -5.34 -4.09
C ARG A 71 5.96 -4.11 -3.82
N PRO A 72 4.67 -4.14 -4.21
CA PRO A 72 3.77 -3.02 -3.95
C PRO A 72 3.55 -2.73 -2.47
N GLN A 73 3.47 -3.78 -1.63
CA GLN A 73 3.17 -3.61 -0.21
C GLN A 73 4.33 -2.96 0.53
N ILE A 74 4.01 -2.06 1.46
CA ILE A 74 4.99 -1.53 2.40
C ILE A 74 5.43 -2.64 3.34
N VAL A 75 6.73 -2.87 3.43
CA VAL A 75 7.33 -3.89 4.29
C VAL A 75 7.96 -3.20 5.49
N THR A 76 7.59 -3.66 6.67
CA THR A 76 8.17 -3.21 7.94
C THR A 76 8.81 -4.37 8.69
N ARG A 77 9.77 -4.07 9.54
CA ARG A 77 10.34 -5.06 10.45
C ARG A 77 9.49 -5.11 11.73
N SER A 78 9.01 -6.28 12.07
CA SER A 78 8.17 -6.49 13.27
C SER A 78 9.03 -6.72 14.52
N SER A 79 9.90 -7.74 14.47
CA SER A 79 10.82 -8.09 15.56
C SER A 79 11.94 -8.96 15.03
N GLY A 80 13.16 -8.81 15.53
CA GLY A 80 14.29 -9.63 15.14
C GLY A 80 14.44 -9.75 13.62
N ASN A 81 14.21 -10.95 13.08
CA ASN A 81 14.34 -11.28 11.66
C ASN A 81 12.99 -11.38 10.93
N GLN A 82 11.90 -10.94 11.55
CA GLN A 82 10.56 -11.07 10.99
C GLN A 82 10.15 -9.80 10.23
N LEU A 83 9.66 -9.99 9.00
CA LEU A 83 9.10 -8.94 8.17
C LEU A 83 7.56 -9.00 8.21
N LYS A 84 6.94 -7.83 8.30
CA LYS A 84 5.49 -7.65 8.20
C LYS A 84 5.16 -6.88 6.93
N LEU A 85 4.23 -7.42 6.15
CA LEU A 85 3.68 -6.75 4.98
C LEU A 85 2.43 -5.98 5.39
N ALA A 86 2.34 -4.73 4.95
CA ALA A 86 1.14 -3.93 5.16
C ALA A 86 0.10 -4.28 4.09
N GLU A 87 -1.03 -4.83 4.50
CA GLU A 87 -2.04 -5.37 3.59
C GLU A 87 -2.72 -4.25 2.78
N PHE A 88 -3.05 -3.14 3.43
CA PHE A 88 -3.77 -2.01 2.82
C PHE A 88 -2.89 -0.76 2.60
N HIS A 89 -1.57 -0.89 2.68
CA HIS A 89 -0.63 0.19 2.45
C HIS A 89 0.38 -0.20 1.38
N GLN A 90 0.39 0.51 0.27
CA GLN A 90 1.19 0.17 -0.90
C GLN A 90 1.98 1.38 -1.41
N TRP A 91 3.10 1.11 -2.06
CA TRP A 91 3.80 2.12 -2.83
C TRP A 91 2.99 2.49 -4.08
N GLY A 92 2.85 3.77 -4.38
CA GLY A 92 2.13 4.28 -5.55
C GLY A 92 2.87 4.07 -6.89
N GLY A 93 3.89 3.20 -6.88
CA GLY A 93 4.68 2.86 -8.06
C GLY A 93 5.93 2.08 -7.68
N ASN A 94 6.89 2.01 -8.61
CA ASN A 94 8.15 1.31 -8.38
C ASN A 94 9.02 2.07 -7.36
N LEU A 95 9.23 1.47 -6.18
CA LEU A 95 9.97 2.08 -5.08
C LEU A 95 11.40 2.48 -5.49
N ARG A 96 12.12 1.62 -6.23
CA ARG A 96 13.49 1.89 -6.69
C ARG A 96 13.55 3.16 -7.55
N LYS A 97 12.65 3.29 -8.54
CA LYS A 97 12.58 4.48 -9.41
C LYS A 97 12.24 5.73 -8.61
N ASN A 98 11.32 5.61 -7.65
CA ASN A 98 10.93 6.72 -6.78
C ASN A 98 12.08 7.18 -5.90
N MET A 99 12.84 6.25 -5.29
CA MET A 99 14.05 6.55 -4.51
C MET A 99 15.11 7.25 -5.36
N MET A 100 15.39 6.75 -6.56
CA MET A 100 16.37 7.37 -7.46
C MET A 100 15.99 8.82 -7.78
N ARG A 101 14.72 9.06 -8.12
CA ARG A 101 14.20 10.40 -8.41
C ARG A 101 14.34 11.34 -7.21
N VAL A 102 13.96 10.88 -6.03
CA VAL A 102 14.03 11.68 -4.79
C VAL A 102 15.47 12.00 -4.42
N LEU A 103 16.38 11.03 -4.51
CA LEU A 103 17.80 11.24 -4.24
C LEU A 103 18.42 12.24 -5.22
N ALA A 104 18.16 12.08 -6.53
CA ALA A 104 18.64 13.02 -7.54
C ALA A 104 18.16 14.44 -7.26
N ASN A 105 16.87 14.62 -6.93
CA ASN A 105 16.31 15.92 -6.59
C ASN A 105 16.94 16.50 -5.30
N ASN A 106 17.14 15.68 -4.27
CA ASN A 106 17.74 16.15 -3.03
C ASN A 106 19.21 16.57 -3.23
N PHE A 107 19.98 15.82 -4.02
CA PHE A 107 21.35 16.21 -4.35
C PHE A 107 21.39 17.51 -5.16
N SER A 108 20.50 17.70 -6.13
CA SER A 108 20.44 18.94 -6.90
C SER A 108 20.06 20.18 -6.06
N GLN A 109 19.45 19.98 -4.91
CA GLN A 109 19.10 21.06 -3.98
C GLN A 109 20.23 21.36 -2.99
N LEU A 110 21.02 20.36 -2.65
CA LEU A 110 22.08 20.45 -1.62
C LEU A 110 23.47 20.81 -2.19
N LEU A 111 23.68 20.58 -3.49
CA LEU A 111 24.93 20.83 -4.20
C LEU A 111 24.86 22.07 -5.07
#